data_8d42f132b657aff14929db6e44c0d518
#
_entry.id   8d42f132b657aff14929db6e44c0d518
#
_cell.length_a   1.000
_cell.length_b   1.000
_cell.length_c   1.000
_cell.angle_alpha   90.00
_cell.angle_beta   90.00
_cell.angle_gamma   90.00
#
_symmetry.space_group_name_H-M   'P 1'
#
loop_
_entity.id
_entity.type
_entity.pdbx_description
1 polymer ?
#
loop_
_entity_poly.entity_id
_entity_poly.type
_entity_poly.pdbx_seq_one_letter_code
_entity_poly.pdbx_strand_id
1 'polypeptide(L)'
;LVLGFVSGYIAQWLYSTLMRNTENELAMAFIRGICWAIAGLGIGFSAGLLKPEKKRMLFCMLGGLVGGFIGGFAFNYIFNIPWAILSETDNGIIPRAVGITVTGLLVGLGVGLLEQFAKSAWLKVIRGEFEGKEYLVFAGTTSIGNNGKNTIVLFKDKLVGEHHCDIIQEGNRYVLVDCG
;
A
#
# COMPACT_ATOMS: atom_id res chain seq x y z
N LEU A 1 10.77 7.17 5.55
CA LEU A 1 10.94 8.63 5.54
C LEU A 1 11.71 9.09 4.29
N VAL A 2 12.91 8.58 4.01
CA VAL A 2 13.75 8.97 2.86
C VAL A 2 13.03 8.80 1.51
N LEU A 3 12.40 7.65 1.30
CA LEU A 3 11.68 7.37 0.04
C LEU A 3 10.52 8.33 -0.20
N GLY A 4 9.76 8.66 0.85
CA GLY A 4 8.67 9.64 0.75
C GLY A 4 9.18 11.05 0.44
N PHE A 5 10.32 11.43 1.02
CA PHE A 5 10.95 12.71 0.73
C PHE A 5 11.43 12.78 -0.73
N VAL A 6 12.12 11.76 -1.21
CA VAL A 6 12.63 11.70 -2.58
C VAL A 6 11.48 11.72 -3.60
N SER A 7 10.46 10.87 -3.42
CA SER A 7 9.31 10.84 -4.33
C SER A 7 8.51 12.15 -4.31
N GLY A 8 8.35 12.76 -3.14
CA GLY A 8 7.69 14.06 -3.00
C GLY A 8 8.48 15.19 -3.66
N TYR A 9 9.81 15.19 -3.54
CA TYR A 9 10.66 16.18 -4.19
C TYR A 9 10.59 16.07 -5.72
N ILE A 10 10.67 14.85 -6.26
CA ILE A 10 10.53 14.59 -7.71
C ILE A 10 9.16 15.05 -8.20
N ALA A 11 8.09 14.71 -7.47
CA ALA A 11 6.73 15.11 -7.80
C ALA A 11 6.57 16.63 -7.83
N GLN A 12 7.13 17.34 -6.85
CA GLN A 12 7.09 18.79 -6.76
C GLN A 12 7.89 19.47 -7.88
N TRP A 13 9.07 18.96 -8.18
CA TRP A 13 9.90 19.46 -9.28
C TRP A 13 9.18 19.30 -10.63
N LEU A 14 8.61 18.12 -10.87
CA LEU A 14 7.85 17.84 -12.09
C LEU A 14 6.62 18.74 -12.20
N TYR A 15 5.89 18.91 -11.10
CA TYR A 15 4.72 19.80 -11.03
C TYR A 15 5.07 21.24 -11.39
N SER A 16 6.12 21.79 -10.78
CA SER A 16 6.54 23.18 -11.05
C SER A 16 7.00 23.39 -12.49
N THR A 17 7.55 22.35 -13.12
CA THR A 17 8.03 22.42 -14.52
C THR A 17 6.87 22.32 -15.52
N LEU A 18 5.94 21.40 -15.31
CA LEU A 18 4.83 21.15 -16.23
C LEU A 18 3.73 22.21 -16.13
N MET A 19 3.48 22.75 -14.93
CA MET A 19 2.44 23.77 -14.72
C MET A 19 2.79 25.15 -15.28
N ARG A 20 4.05 25.42 -15.55
CA ARG A 20 4.50 26.77 -15.96
C ARG A 20 3.82 27.29 -17.22
N ASN A 21 3.46 26.42 -18.16
CA ASN A 21 2.88 26.80 -19.46
C ASN A 21 1.51 26.18 -19.71
N THR A 22 0.78 25.79 -18.65
CA THR A 22 -0.50 25.08 -18.80
C THR A 22 -1.63 25.98 -18.29
N GLU A 23 -2.53 26.40 -19.19
CA GLU A 23 -3.71 27.20 -18.86
C GLU A 23 -5.02 26.37 -18.82
N ASN A 24 -5.00 25.16 -19.38
CA ASN A 24 -6.17 24.30 -19.45
C ASN A 24 -6.41 23.58 -18.11
N GLU A 25 -7.58 23.79 -17.49
CA GLU A 25 -7.94 23.22 -16.20
C GLU A 25 -7.86 21.68 -16.18
N LEU A 26 -8.30 21.02 -17.26
CA LEU A 26 -8.25 19.57 -17.37
C LEU A 26 -6.81 19.06 -17.44
N ALA A 27 -5.97 19.75 -18.21
CA ALA A 27 -4.54 19.43 -18.28
C ALA A 27 -3.85 19.65 -16.90
N MET A 28 -4.20 20.71 -16.19
CA MET A 28 -3.70 20.94 -14.81
C MET A 28 -4.11 19.80 -13.86
N ALA A 29 -5.36 19.31 -13.94
CA ALA A 29 -5.81 18.19 -13.13
C ALA A 29 -5.04 16.90 -13.45
N PHE A 30 -4.77 16.60 -14.72
CA PHE A 30 -3.96 15.45 -15.13
C PHE A 30 -2.51 15.57 -14.65
N ILE A 31 -1.87 16.72 -14.84
CA ILE A 31 -0.48 16.98 -14.37
C ILE A 31 -0.42 16.76 -12.86
N ARG A 32 -1.38 17.31 -12.11
CA ARG A 32 -1.46 17.13 -10.66
C ARG A 32 -1.65 15.66 -10.30
N GLY A 33 -2.54 14.94 -11.00
CA GLY A 33 -2.75 13.51 -10.84
C GLY A 33 -1.45 12.71 -11.04
N ILE A 34 -0.68 12.99 -12.10
CA ILE A 34 0.59 12.32 -12.38
C ILE A 34 1.62 12.60 -11.28
N CYS A 35 1.75 13.85 -10.84
CA CYS A 35 2.68 14.21 -9.76
C CYS A 35 2.34 13.51 -8.44
N TRP A 36 1.06 13.47 -8.06
CA TRP A 36 0.61 12.73 -6.88
C TRP A 36 0.72 11.21 -7.04
N ALA A 37 0.59 10.68 -8.27
CA ALA A 37 0.85 9.27 -8.56
C ALA A 37 2.30 8.87 -8.24
N ILE A 38 3.28 9.73 -8.61
CA ILE A 38 4.70 9.51 -8.29
C ILE A 38 4.93 9.53 -6.77
N ALA A 39 4.33 10.49 -6.07
CA ALA A 39 4.40 10.54 -4.60
C ALA A 39 3.76 9.30 -3.97
N GLY A 40 2.57 8.91 -4.44
CA GLY A 40 1.84 7.72 -4.01
C GLY A 40 2.61 6.42 -4.26
N LEU A 41 3.31 6.32 -5.40
CA LEU A 41 4.18 5.19 -5.72
C LEU A 41 5.30 5.04 -4.67
N GLY A 42 5.92 6.13 -4.23
CA GLY A 42 6.93 6.12 -3.16
C GLY A 42 6.35 5.67 -1.81
N ILE A 43 5.11 6.09 -1.49
CA ILE A 43 4.40 5.66 -0.28
C ILE A 43 4.09 4.15 -0.37
N GLY A 44 3.53 3.69 -1.50
CA GLY A 44 3.22 2.29 -1.73
C GLY A 44 4.46 1.38 -1.69
N PHE A 45 5.57 1.84 -2.27
CA PHE A 45 6.85 1.13 -2.19
C PHE A 45 7.33 0.99 -0.73
N SER A 46 7.26 2.08 0.05
CA SER A 46 7.65 2.03 1.46
C SER A 46 6.77 1.08 2.29
N ALA A 47 5.47 1.01 2.01
CA ALA A 47 4.55 0.06 2.64
C ALA A 47 4.87 -1.39 2.23
N GLY A 48 5.24 -1.62 0.97
CA GLY A 48 5.66 -2.93 0.46
C GLY A 48 6.94 -3.47 1.11
N LEU A 49 7.86 -2.59 1.49
CA LEU A 49 9.13 -2.98 2.14
C LEU A 49 8.97 -3.56 3.56
N LEU A 50 7.85 -3.34 4.23
CA LEU A 50 7.59 -3.89 5.57
C LEU A 50 7.61 -5.43 5.59
N LYS A 51 7.20 -6.06 4.47
CA LYS A 51 7.35 -7.50 4.22
C LYS A 51 7.78 -7.66 2.76
N PRO A 52 9.05 -7.92 2.46
CA PRO A 52 9.61 -7.81 1.12
C PRO A 52 9.26 -9.00 0.22
N GLU A 53 7.98 -9.15 -0.11
CA GLU A 53 7.48 -10.08 -1.09
C GLU A 53 7.23 -9.35 -2.41
N LYS A 54 7.79 -9.84 -3.52
CA LYS A 54 7.73 -9.18 -4.83
C LYS A 54 6.29 -8.86 -5.26
N LYS A 55 5.37 -9.81 -5.06
CA LYS A 55 3.96 -9.63 -5.44
C LYS A 55 3.30 -8.54 -4.59
N ARG A 56 3.43 -8.61 -3.27
CA ARG A 56 2.89 -7.61 -2.34
C ARG A 56 3.45 -6.22 -2.62
N MET A 57 4.77 -6.12 -2.79
CA MET A 57 5.44 -4.85 -3.08
C MET A 57 4.89 -4.21 -4.37
N LEU A 58 4.71 -5.02 -5.45
CA LEU A 58 4.15 -4.54 -6.70
C LEU A 58 2.71 -4.02 -6.52
N PHE A 59 1.86 -4.76 -5.79
CA PHE A 59 0.48 -4.34 -5.54
C PHE A 59 0.41 -3.07 -4.68
N CYS A 60 1.24 -2.94 -3.65
CA CYS A 60 1.32 -1.72 -2.85
C CYS A 60 1.76 -0.51 -3.68
N MET A 61 2.74 -0.69 -4.57
CA MET A 61 3.20 0.36 -5.50
C MET A 61 2.08 0.78 -6.45
N LEU A 62 1.39 -0.19 -7.07
CA LEU A 62 0.26 0.09 -7.96
C LEU A 62 -0.89 0.78 -7.21
N GLY A 63 -1.17 0.36 -5.98
CA GLY A 63 -2.18 0.99 -5.13
C GLY A 63 -1.87 2.44 -4.81
N GLY A 64 -0.64 2.72 -4.44
CA GLY A 64 -0.16 4.07 -4.21
C GLY A 64 -0.21 4.94 -5.47
N LEU A 65 0.18 4.38 -6.62
CA LEU A 65 0.15 5.07 -7.91
C LEU A 65 -1.29 5.43 -8.31
N VAL A 66 -2.20 4.47 -8.29
CA VAL A 66 -3.62 4.69 -8.68
C VAL A 66 -4.30 5.61 -7.68
N GLY A 67 -4.15 5.36 -6.37
CA GLY A 67 -4.73 6.21 -5.33
C GLY A 67 -4.20 7.64 -5.37
N GLY A 68 -2.88 7.80 -5.61
CA GLY A 68 -2.23 9.09 -5.78
C GLY A 68 -2.75 9.83 -7.02
N PHE A 69 -2.87 9.14 -8.16
CA PHE A 69 -3.42 9.73 -9.38
C PHE A 69 -4.84 10.26 -9.17
N ILE A 70 -5.74 9.41 -8.65
CA ILE A 70 -7.15 9.79 -8.41
C ILE A 70 -7.22 10.92 -7.39
N GLY A 71 -6.44 10.83 -6.30
CA GLY A 71 -6.40 11.86 -5.26
C GLY A 71 -5.90 13.20 -5.78
N GLY A 72 -4.81 13.20 -6.54
CA GLY A 72 -4.24 14.42 -7.14
C GLY A 72 -5.15 15.04 -8.19
N PHE A 73 -5.83 14.21 -8.98
CA PHE A 73 -6.82 14.65 -9.95
C PHE A 73 -8.03 15.30 -9.24
N ALA A 74 -8.58 14.63 -8.23
CA ALA A 74 -9.69 15.15 -7.44
C ALA A 74 -9.33 16.43 -6.67
N PHE A 75 -8.08 16.54 -6.21
CA PHE A 75 -7.59 17.72 -5.51
C PHE A 75 -7.77 19.00 -6.33
N ASN A 76 -7.58 18.94 -7.66
CA ASN A 76 -7.76 20.09 -8.53
C ASN A 76 -9.18 20.67 -8.46
N TYR A 77 -10.17 19.79 -8.42
CA TYR A 77 -11.57 20.21 -8.33
C TYR A 77 -11.96 20.64 -6.91
N ILE A 78 -11.45 19.95 -5.90
CA ILE A 78 -11.67 20.30 -4.47
C ILE A 78 -11.11 21.69 -4.19
N PHE A 79 -9.94 22.02 -4.74
CA PHE A 79 -9.33 23.33 -4.54
C PHE A 79 -10.14 24.46 -5.19
N ASN A 80 -10.82 24.18 -6.29
CA ASN A 80 -11.62 25.17 -7.02
C ASN A 80 -13.04 25.36 -6.46
N ILE A 81 -13.46 24.60 -5.42
CA ILE A 81 -14.74 24.86 -4.74
C ILE A 81 -14.67 26.23 -4.05
N PRO A 82 -15.72 27.06 -4.14
CA PRO A 82 -15.74 28.35 -3.46
C PRO A 82 -15.85 28.18 -1.94
N TRP A 83 -14.71 28.02 -1.29
CA TRP A 83 -14.60 27.90 0.18
C TRP A 83 -14.91 29.20 0.92
N ALA A 84 -15.07 30.32 0.20
CA ALA A 84 -15.47 31.61 0.75
C ALA A 84 -16.80 31.57 1.51
N ILE A 85 -17.63 30.54 1.29
CA ILE A 85 -18.88 30.31 2.04
C ILE A 85 -18.59 29.83 3.47
N LEU A 86 -17.40 29.26 3.74
CA LEU A 86 -17.05 28.65 5.03
C LEU A 86 -16.22 29.57 5.94
N SER A 87 -15.49 30.54 5.40
CA SER A 87 -14.78 31.53 6.22
C SER A 87 -14.38 32.78 5.43
N GLU A 88 -14.70 33.95 5.94
CA GLU A 88 -14.29 35.25 5.37
C GLU A 88 -12.77 35.51 5.48
N THR A 89 -12.05 34.77 6.30
CA THR A 89 -10.63 34.98 6.64
C THR A 89 -9.69 33.85 6.19
N ASP A 90 -10.15 32.90 5.37
CA ASP A 90 -9.35 31.72 5.04
C ASP A 90 -8.34 32.01 3.91
N ASN A 91 -7.06 32.05 4.27
CA ASN A 91 -5.92 32.13 3.34
C ASN A 91 -5.71 30.82 2.52
N GLY A 92 -6.75 30.05 2.23
CA GLY A 92 -6.68 28.78 1.50
C GLY A 92 -6.18 27.61 2.35
N ILE A 93 -6.23 27.71 3.67
CA ILE A 93 -5.82 26.63 4.59
C ILE A 93 -6.82 25.46 4.54
N ILE A 94 -8.12 25.75 4.58
CA ILE A 94 -9.18 24.74 4.55
C ILE A 94 -9.14 23.90 3.27
N PRO A 95 -9.17 24.47 2.04
CA PRO A 95 -9.11 23.66 0.83
C PRO A 95 -7.83 22.83 0.73
N ARG A 96 -6.70 23.35 1.21
CA ARG A 96 -5.44 22.57 1.26
C ARG A 96 -5.54 21.40 2.23
N ALA A 97 -6.05 21.62 3.44
CA ALA A 97 -6.21 20.58 4.45
C ALA A 97 -7.16 19.47 3.96
N VAL A 98 -8.32 19.84 3.42
CA VAL A 98 -9.29 18.89 2.85
C VAL A 98 -8.69 18.12 1.67
N GLY A 99 -8.05 18.83 0.74
CA GLY A 99 -7.43 18.20 -0.44
C GLY A 99 -6.35 17.20 -0.07
N ILE A 100 -5.45 17.55 0.87
CA ILE A 100 -4.40 16.64 1.35
C ILE A 100 -5.00 15.44 2.08
N THR A 101 -6.02 15.66 2.91
CA THR A 101 -6.70 14.58 3.64
C THR A 101 -7.38 13.60 2.69
N VAL A 102 -8.13 14.09 1.71
CA VAL A 102 -8.80 13.25 0.70
C VAL A 102 -7.77 12.48 -0.13
N THR A 103 -6.69 13.15 -0.57
CA THR A 103 -5.64 12.49 -1.34
C THR A 103 -4.94 11.42 -0.51
N GLY A 104 -4.60 11.71 0.74
CA GLY A 104 -3.99 10.73 1.66
C GLY A 104 -4.89 9.52 1.91
N LEU A 105 -6.20 9.75 2.07
CA LEU A 105 -7.19 8.68 2.23
C LEU A 105 -7.27 7.81 0.97
N LEU A 106 -7.30 8.40 -0.22
CA LEU A 106 -7.35 7.65 -1.49
C LEU A 106 -6.07 6.84 -1.73
N VAL A 107 -4.89 7.40 -1.42
CA VAL A 107 -3.63 6.65 -1.47
C VAL A 107 -3.65 5.48 -0.48
N GLY A 108 -4.07 5.72 0.77
CA GLY A 108 -4.16 4.68 1.79
C GLY A 108 -5.14 3.58 1.43
N LEU A 109 -6.32 3.92 0.92
CA LEU A 109 -7.30 2.96 0.41
C LEU A 109 -6.76 2.17 -0.77
N GLY A 110 -6.11 2.84 -1.74
CA GLY A 110 -5.51 2.18 -2.91
C GLY A 110 -4.46 1.14 -2.49
N VAL A 111 -3.54 1.51 -1.60
CA VAL A 111 -2.53 0.59 -1.06
C VAL A 111 -3.20 -0.56 -0.30
N GLY A 112 -4.13 -0.27 0.61
CA GLY A 112 -4.78 -1.28 1.45
C GLY A 112 -5.64 -2.26 0.64
N LEU A 113 -6.40 -1.80 -0.33
CA LEU A 113 -7.21 -2.66 -1.20
C LEU A 113 -6.34 -3.56 -2.07
N LEU A 114 -5.31 -3.01 -2.72
CA LEU A 114 -4.45 -3.80 -3.58
C LEU A 114 -3.53 -4.74 -2.78
N GLU A 115 -3.15 -4.39 -1.56
CA GLU A 115 -2.47 -5.31 -0.65
C GLU A 115 -3.33 -6.55 -0.36
N GLN A 116 -4.65 -6.42 -0.28
CA GLN A 116 -5.53 -7.58 -0.09
C GLN A 116 -5.47 -8.57 -1.26
N PHE A 117 -5.32 -8.09 -2.50
CA PHE A 117 -5.14 -8.96 -3.67
C PHE A 117 -3.76 -9.65 -3.70
N ALA A 118 -2.79 -9.14 -2.96
CA ALA A 118 -1.50 -9.80 -2.80
C ALA A 118 -1.57 -11.03 -1.87
N LYS A 119 -2.57 -11.09 -0.98
CA LYS A 119 -2.80 -12.22 -0.08
C LYS A 119 -3.34 -13.37 -0.91
N SER A 120 -2.62 -14.50 -0.90
CA SER A 120 -2.98 -15.64 -1.74
C SER A 120 -3.85 -16.67 -1.02
N ALA A 121 -3.67 -16.83 0.30
CA ALA A 121 -4.46 -17.71 1.15
C ALA A 121 -4.31 -17.35 2.64
N TRP A 122 -5.12 -17.93 3.49
CA TRP A 122 -4.94 -17.91 4.95
C TRP A 122 -5.07 -19.30 5.53
N LEU A 123 -4.29 -19.54 6.57
CA LEU A 123 -4.32 -20.75 7.38
C LEU A 123 -5.01 -20.43 8.70
N LYS A 124 -6.02 -21.22 9.05
CA LYS A 124 -6.67 -21.13 10.34
C LYS A 124 -6.29 -22.34 11.19
N VAL A 125 -5.84 -22.10 12.41
CA VAL A 125 -5.60 -23.17 13.37
C VAL A 125 -6.94 -23.68 13.88
N ILE A 126 -7.26 -24.93 13.57
CA ILE A 126 -8.55 -25.54 13.89
C ILE A 126 -8.55 -26.17 15.29
N ARG A 127 -7.37 -26.60 15.78
CA ARG A 127 -7.23 -27.29 17.07
C ARG A 127 -5.83 -27.08 17.65
N GLY A 128 -5.74 -26.95 18.98
CA GLY A 128 -4.49 -26.79 19.70
C GLY A 128 -4.43 -25.49 20.49
N GLU A 129 -3.27 -25.16 21.05
CA GLU A 129 -3.10 -23.99 21.93
C GLU A 129 -3.33 -22.65 21.22
N PHE A 130 -3.19 -22.62 19.90
CA PHE A 130 -3.43 -21.46 19.05
C PHE A 130 -4.75 -21.52 18.29
N GLU A 131 -5.72 -22.31 18.77
CA GLU A 131 -7.03 -22.47 18.12
C GLU A 131 -7.70 -21.11 17.83
N GLY A 132 -8.23 -20.98 16.61
CA GLY A 132 -8.85 -19.76 16.11
C GLY A 132 -7.89 -18.73 15.52
N LYS A 133 -6.57 -18.90 15.71
CA LYS A 133 -5.58 -17.97 15.13
C LYS A 133 -5.48 -18.16 13.61
N GLU A 134 -5.44 -17.04 12.90
CA GLU A 134 -5.34 -17.02 11.45
C GLU A 134 -3.98 -16.45 11.03
N TYR A 135 -3.31 -17.15 10.11
CA TYR A 135 -2.05 -16.75 9.52
C TYR A 135 -2.23 -16.50 8.02
N LEU A 136 -1.69 -15.40 7.53
CA LEU A 136 -1.73 -15.08 6.11
C LEU A 136 -0.61 -15.83 5.38
N VAL A 137 -0.99 -16.53 4.31
CA VAL A 137 -0.05 -17.17 3.38
C VAL A 137 0.10 -16.27 2.17
N PHE A 138 1.32 -15.83 1.91
CA PHE A 138 1.65 -15.04 0.74
C PHE A 138 2.17 -15.94 -0.39
N ALA A 139 2.30 -15.39 -1.60
CA ALA A 139 2.90 -16.11 -2.71
C ALA A 139 4.37 -16.44 -2.40
N GLY A 140 4.75 -17.71 -2.61
CA GLY A 140 6.09 -18.21 -2.32
C GLY A 140 6.07 -19.37 -1.36
N THR A 141 7.15 -19.56 -0.60
CA THR A 141 7.28 -20.59 0.43
C THR A 141 6.94 -20.02 1.79
N THR A 142 5.98 -20.63 2.49
CA THR A 142 5.63 -20.31 3.88
C THR A 142 6.09 -21.47 4.76
N SER A 143 7.13 -21.25 5.54
CA SER A 143 7.68 -22.25 6.47
C SER A 143 6.93 -22.25 7.79
N ILE A 144 6.67 -23.46 8.31
CA ILE A 144 5.99 -23.69 9.59
C ILE A 144 6.90 -24.54 10.47
N GLY A 145 7.09 -24.15 11.72
CA GLY A 145 7.90 -24.89 12.67
C GLY A 145 7.96 -24.24 14.04
N ASN A 146 8.72 -24.84 14.94
CA ASN A 146 8.88 -24.36 16.31
C ASN A 146 10.03 -23.34 16.45
N ASN A 147 10.89 -23.18 15.43
CA ASN A 147 12.01 -22.24 15.45
C ASN A 147 11.56 -20.86 14.97
N GLY A 148 12.04 -19.80 15.65
CA GLY A 148 11.73 -18.40 15.30
C GLY A 148 12.18 -17.92 13.91
N LYS A 149 12.92 -18.75 13.17
CA LYS A 149 13.31 -18.49 11.78
C LYS A 149 12.19 -18.79 10.76
N ASN A 150 11.15 -19.53 11.17
CA ASN A 150 10.05 -19.89 10.31
C ASN A 150 9.08 -18.70 10.12
N THR A 151 8.35 -18.71 9.02
CA THR A 151 7.33 -17.70 8.73
C THR A 151 6.15 -17.79 9.69
N ILE A 152 5.71 -19.02 10.00
CA ILE A 152 4.69 -19.32 11.00
C ILE A 152 5.35 -20.10 12.13
N VAL A 153 5.36 -19.52 13.31
CA VAL A 153 6.05 -20.10 14.46
C VAL A 153 5.03 -20.63 15.47
N LEU A 154 5.16 -21.92 15.81
CA LEU A 154 4.31 -22.63 16.76
C LEU A 154 5.12 -23.06 18.00
N PHE A 155 5.61 -22.09 18.77
CA PHE A 155 6.56 -22.28 19.88
C PHE A 155 6.09 -23.27 20.98
N LYS A 156 4.80 -23.45 21.16
CA LYS A 156 4.28 -24.21 22.31
C LYS A 156 3.87 -25.63 21.97
N ASP A 157 3.89 -26.01 20.70
CA ASP A 157 3.56 -27.35 20.28
C ASP A 157 4.82 -28.22 20.23
N LYS A 158 4.91 -29.16 21.17
CA LYS A 158 6.06 -30.08 21.29
C LYS A 158 6.13 -31.14 20.18
N LEU A 159 5.03 -31.28 19.42
CA LEU A 159 4.97 -32.25 18.31
C LEU A 159 5.43 -31.61 16.99
N VAL A 160 5.62 -30.28 16.97
CA VAL A 160 6.09 -29.58 15.79
C VAL A 160 7.62 -29.46 15.83
N GLY A 161 8.29 -29.99 14.81
CA GLY A 161 9.73 -29.89 14.64
C GLY A 161 10.23 -28.47 14.45
N GLU A 162 11.55 -28.25 14.49
CA GLU A 162 12.15 -26.90 14.29
C GLU A 162 11.76 -26.30 12.93
N HIS A 163 11.77 -27.11 11.89
CA HIS A 163 11.25 -26.83 10.55
C HIS A 163 10.37 -28.00 10.13
N HIS A 164 9.08 -27.90 10.40
CA HIS A 164 8.17 -29.04 10.31
C HIS A 164 7.62 -29.24 8.90
N CYS A 165 7.14 -28.19 8.26
CA CYS A 165 6.65 -28.26 6.88
C CYS A 165 6.71 -26.91 6.18
N ASP A 166 6.72 -26.97 4.85
CA ASP A 166 6.63 -25.81 3.98
C ASP A 166 5.33 -25.85 3.16
N ILE A 167 4.69 -24.68 3.04
CA ILE A 167 3.60 -24.48 2.11
C ILE A 167 4.16 -23.73 0.92
N ILE A 168 4.16 -24.37 -0.24
CA ILE A 168 4.68 -23.82 -1.49
C ILE A 168 3.51 -23.55 -2.43
N GLN A 169 3.47 -22.36 -3.01
CA GLN A 169 2.51 -22.05 -4.07
C GLN A 169 3.08 -22.46 -5.43
N GLU A 170 2.47 -23.44 -6.04
CA GLU A 170 2.73 -23.90 -7.42
C GLU A 170 1.58 -23.45 -8.34
N GLY A 171 1.76 -22.33 -9.01
CA GLY A 171 0.72 -21.74 -9.87
C GLY A 171 -0.53 -21.37 -9.07
N ASN A 172 -1.62 -22.11 -9.27
CA ASN A 172 -2.91 -21.87 -8.59
C ASN A 172 -3.21 -22.89 -7.47
N ARG A 173 -2.21 -23.67 -7.03
CA ARG A 173 -2.33 -24.68 -6.01
C ARG A 173 -1.35 -24.44 -4.89
N TYR A 174 -1.72 -24.85 -3.67
CA TYR A 174 -0.84 -24.89 -2.51
C TYR A 174 -0.45 -26.33 -2.24
N VAL A 175 0.83 -26.59 -2.16
CA VAL A 175 1.40 -27.89 -1.86
C VAL A 175 2.05 -27.82 -0.49
N LEU A 176 1.69 -28.75 0.39
CA LEU A 176 2.35 -28.91 1.68
C LEU A 176 3.48 -29.92 1.50
N VAL A 177 4.69 -29.50 1.83
CA VAL A 177 5.90 -30.32 1.79
C VAL A 177 6.31 -30.59 3.22
N ASP A 178 6.40 -31.87 3.58
CA ASP A 178 6.88 -32.31 4.88
C ASP A 178 8.42 -32.16 4.92
N CYS A 179 8.92 -31.53 5.97
CA CYS A 179 10.36 -31.27 6.14
C CYS A 179 10.98 -32.08 7.30
N GLY A 180 10.22 -32.94 7.97
CA GLY A 180 10.72 -33.85 9.01
C GLY A 180 9.91 -33.86 10.28
#